data_d54ccc3f5aac34569581c2a7f51e0147
#
_entry.id   d54ccc3f5aac34569581c2a7f51e0147
#
_cell.length_a   1.000
_cell.length_b   1.000
_cell.length_c   1.000
_cell.angle_alpha   90.00
_cell.angle_beta   90.00
_cell.angle_gamma   90.00
#
_symmetry.space_group_name_H-M   'P 1'
#
loop_
_entity.id
_entity.type
_entity.pdbx_description
1 polymer ?
#
loop_
_entity_poly.entity_id
_entity_poly.type
_entity_poly.pdbx_seq_one_letter_code
_entity_poly.pdbx_strand_id
1 'polypeptide(L)'
;MKKTIKLAVVAALALGATSAFATNGSVMVGTGAKALGMAGTGIGMSHGSESALVNPALITSIENSEISFGGTFFMPDVSFDNGMGAGPADSDADLSVVPMVAVATKISENVYIGVGMWGTAGMGTDYRDSAANFAMVTNLQLMQFGVPVAYKVAGFSAAITPLLQYGSLDINFNPGTGNVGSGVAQDLEFGYSIGLSYEISAFTVGAVYKSQIDMDYKDQLSTAGAAFGLTLGNELSTPAELGLGVSYAFGANTVALDYKQIKWTDAKGYKDFKWDDQDVISLGYEYATKSWAARLGYNYASSPISDQGIANTAINTMNLLGFPAIVESHYALGGTYNFSEQTSFDVAYVYSPEAEETYIASNYPNQGTRETTTKHSQSALSVAVNFNF
;
A
#
# COMPACT_ATOMS: atom_id res chain seq x y z
N MET A 1 -7.65 -14.66 -27.36
CA MET A 1 -6.71 -14.54 -26.21
C MET A 1 -5.92 -13.24 -26.18
N LYS A 2 -5.03 -12.92 -27.15
CA LYS A 2 -4.20 -11.69 -27.07
C LYS A 2 -4.99 -10.34 -26.99
N LYS A 3 -6.15 -10.25 -27.66
CA LYS A 3 -7.03 -9.06 -27.59
C LYS A 3 -7.76 -8.93 -26.25
N THR A 4 -8.17 -10.05 -25.64
CA THR A 4 -8.90 -10.09 -24.37
C THR A 4 -7.98 -9.73 -23.19
N ILE A 5 -6.72 -10.20 -23.22
CA ILE A 5 -5.71 -9.84 -22.21
C ILE A 5 -5.37 -8.35 -22.30
N LYS A 6 -5.19 -7.81 -23.52
CA LYS A 6 -4.97 -6.35 -23.68
C LYS A 6 -6.16 -5.52 -23.20
N LEU A 7 -7.40 -5.97 -23.43
CA LEU A 7 -8.59 -5.27 -22.94
C LEU A 7 -8.70 -5.32 -21.41
N ALA A 8 -8.38 -6.46 -20.79
CA ALA A 8 -8.39 -6.59 -19.33
C ALA A 8 -7.31 -5.72 -18.65
N VAL A 9 -6.11 -5.66 -19.22
CA VAL A 9 -5.03 -4.78 -18.74
C VAL A 9 -5.40 -3.31 -18.93
N VAL A 10 -5.96 -2.92 -20.09
CA VAL A 10 -6.40 -1.55 -20.35
C VAL A 10 -7.61 -1.17 -19.48
N ALA A 11 -8.53 -2.09 -19.21
CA ALA A 11 -9.65 -1.84 -18.31
C ALA A 11 -9.18 -1.69 -16.85
N ALA A 12 -8.21 -2.50 -16.40
CA ALA A 12 -7.60 -2.36 -15.08
C ALA A 12 -6.84 -1.02 -14.93
N LEU A 13 -6.14 -0.60 -15.99
CA LEU A 13 -5.44 0.69 -16.02
C LEU A 13 -6.40 1.90 -16.14
N ALA A 14 -7.58 1.73 -16.74
CA ALA A 14 -8.57 2.78 -16.89
C ALA A 14 -9.42 3.04 -15.63
N LEU A 15 -9.39 2.13 -14.64
CA LEU A 15 -10.06 2.30 -13.34
C LEU A 15 -9.21 3.08 -12.33
N GLY A 16 -7.97 3.42 -12.67
CA GLY A 16 -7.02 4.07 -11.78
C GLY A 16 -7.04 5.59 -11.84
N ALA A 17 -8.16 6.23 -11.56
CA ALA A 17 -8.17 7.67 -11.36
C ALA A 17 -8.26 7.96 -9.85
N THR A 18 -7.26 8.67 -9.33
CA THR A 18 -7.06 9.18 -7.97
C THR A 18 -6.42 8.19 -6.97
N SER A 19 -5.42 8.65 -6.25
CA SER A 19 -4.56 7.81 -5.42
C SER A 19 -4.44 8.32 -3.99
N ALA A 20 -4.86 7.49 -3.07
CA ALA A 20 -4.41 7.43 -1.69
C ALA A 20 -4.90 6.12 -1.05
N PHE A 21 -4.19 5.55 -0.07
CA PHE A 21 -4.49 4.21 0.45
C PHE A 21 -4.41 4.20 1.99
N ALA A 22 -5.13 3.27 2.67
CA ALA A 22 -4.85 2.95 4.08
C ALA A 22 -3.43 2.40 4.16
N THR A 23 -2.49 3.20 4.67
CA THR A 23 -1.08 3.03 4.37
C THR A 23 -0.19 3.16 5.60
N ASN A 24 0.89 2.40 5.56
CA ASN A 24 2.10 2.64 6.33
C ASN A 24 3.07 3.41 5.40
N GLY A 25 3.17 4.72 5.56
CA GLY A 25 3.79 5.57 4.55
C GLY A 25 2.96 5.60 3.26
N SER A 26 3.53 5.19 2.13
CA SER A 26 2.79 5.01 0.87
C SER A 26 2.40 3.55 0.59
N VAL A 27 2.87 2.58 1.39
CA VAL A 27 2.61 1.15 1.21
C VAL A 27 1.30 0.75 1.89
N MET A 28 0.45 -0.02 1.21
CA MET A 28 -0.82 -0.48 1.79
C MET A 28 -0.62 -1.27 3.08
N VAL A 29 -1.52 -1.09 4.05
CA VAL A 29 -1.57 -1.89 5.30
C VAL A 29 -1.70 -3.37 4.99
N GLY A 30 -2.53 -3.73 4.03
CA GLY A 30 -2.72 -5.10 3.56
C GLY A 30 -3.26 -5.14 2.14
N THR A 31 -3.21 -6.30 1.50
CA THR A 31 -3.71 -6.54 0.14
C THR A 31 -4.70 -7.70 0.17
N GLY A 32 -5.90 -7.46 -0.39
CA GLY A 32 -7.00 -8.39 -0.34
C GLY A 32 -7.92 -8.19 0.87
N ALA A 33 -9.19 -8.61 0.73
CA ALA A 33 -10.21 -8.33 1.75
C ALA A 33 -9.97 -9.11 3.06
N LYS A 34 -9.41 -10.32 2.97
CA LYS A 34 -9.12 -11.13 4.17
C LYS A 34 -7.99 -10.52 4.99
N ALA A 35 -6.87 -10.15 4.34
CA ALA A 35 -5.75 -9.49 5.00
C ALA A 35 -6.15 -8.14 5.58
N LEU A 36 -6.88 -7.30 4.82
CA LEU A 36 -7.36 -6.00 5.29
C LEU A 36 -8.30 -6.13 6.48
N GLY A 37 -9.19 -7.13 6.50
CA GLY A 37 -10.07 -7.40 7.64
C GLY A 37 -9.34 -7.80 8.93
N MET A 38 -8.05 -8.15 8.82
CA MET A 38 -7.14 -8.44 9.93
C MET A 38 -5.99 -7.42 10.02
N ALA A 39 -6.23 -6.20 9.53
CA ALA A 39 -5.28 -5.09 9.55
C ALA A 39 -3.90 -5.44 8.97
N GLY A 40 -3.88 -6.20 7.87
CA GLY A 40 -2.69 -6.54 7.10
C GLY A 40 -1.94 -7.78 7.55
N THR A 41 -2.41 -8.53 8.57
CA THR A 41 -1.79 -9.82 8.90
C THR A 41 -1.95 -10.82 7.76
N GLY A 42 -0.93 -11.63 7.52
CA GLY A 42 -0.90 -12.61 6.43
C GLY A 42 0.51 -13.15 6.14
N ILE A 43 1.52 -12.75 6.95
CA ILE A 43 2.87 -13.30 6.81
C ILE A 43 2.94 -14.70 7.42
N GLY A 44 2.31 -14.88 8.60
CA GLY A 44 2.20 -16.15 9.29
C GLY A 44 0.82 -16.81 9.20
N MET A 45 -0.13 -16.24 8.45
CA MET A 45 -1.49 -16.77 8.30
C MET A 45 -1.91 -16.79 6.83
N SER A 46 -2.44 -17.92 6.37
CA SER A 46 -2.92 -18.03 5.00
C SER A 46 -4.28 -17.37 4.80
N HIS A 47 -4.43 -16.72 3.64
CA HIS A 47 -5.67 -16.15 3.12
C HIS A 47 -6.09 -16.81 1.79
N GLY A 48 -5.70 -18.08 1.58
CA GLY A 48 -5.94 -18.79 0.33
C GLY A 48 -5.11 -18.18 -0.82
N SER A 49 -5.73 -17.99 -1.99
CA SER A 49 -5.06 -17.40 -3.16
C SER A 49 -4.53 -15.98 -2.91
N GLU A 50 -5.17 -15.18 -2.04
CA GLU A 50 -4.73 -13.83 -1.67
C GLU A 50 -3.34 -13.84 -0.98
N SER A 51 -2.91 -14.97 -0.42
CA SER A 51 -1.54 -15.13 0.14
C SER A 51 -0.44 -14.89 -0.89
N ALA A 52 -0.73 -15.07 -2.19
CA ALA A 52 0.19 -14.70 -3.27
C ALA A 52 0.66 -13.23 -3.22
N LEU A 53 -0.13 -12.36 -2.61
CA LEU A 53 0.08 -10.91 -2.54
C LEU A 53 0.81 -10.49 -1.25
N VAL A 54 0.82 -11.34 -0.22
CA VAL A 54 1.41 -11.05 1.10
C VAL A 54 2.64 -11.92 1.35
N ASN A 55 2.45 -13.23 1.56
CA ASN A 55 3.52 -14.23 1.69
C ASN A 55 3.26 -15.38 0.70
N PRO A 56 3.98 -15.43 -0.43
CA PRO A 56 3.70 -16.39 -1.49
C PRO A 56 3.91 -17.87 -1.08
N ALA A 57 4.65 -18.15 0.02
CA ALA A 57 4.78 -19.52 0.51
C ALA A 57 3.44 -20.08 1.02
N LEU A 58 2.52 -19.23 1.47
CA LEU A 58 1.24 -19.64 2.03
C LEU A 58 0.16 -19.99 0.98
N ILE A 59 0.43 -19.81 -0.33
CA ILE A 59 -0.45 -20.37 -1.37
C ILE A 59 -0.49 -21.91 -1.33
N THR A 60 0.47 -22.53 -0.65
CA THR A 60 0.52 -23.99 -0.46
C THR A 60 -0.52 -24.53 0.51
N SER A 61 -1.34 -23.66 1.10
CA SER A 61 -2.48 -24.03 1.98
C SER A 61 -3.75 -24.37 1.18
N ILE A 62 -3.84 -24.00 -0.10
CA ILE A 62 -5.01 -24.32 -0.94
C ILE A 62 -5.02 -25.82 -1.28
N GLU A 63 -6.21 -26.38 -1.41
CA GLU A 63 -6.35 -27.80 -1.72
C GLU A 63 -6.15 -28.10 -3.21
N ASN A 64 -6.79 -27.33 -4.08
CA ASN A 64 -6.76 -27.50 -5.54
C ASN A 64 -6.46 -26.19 -6.27
N SER A 65 -7.48 -25.46 -6.68
CA SER A 65 -7.37 -24.16 -7.34
C SER A 65 -8.31 -23.16 -6.69
N GLU A 66 -7.81 -21.96 -6.49
CA GLU A 66 -8.60 -20.85 -5.94
C GLU A 66 -8.34 -19.57 -6.74
N ILE A 67 -9.42 -18.83 -7.00
CA ILE A 67 -9.39 -17.51 -7.62
C ILE A 67 -10.05 -16.54 -6.66
N SER A 68 -9.40 -15.45 -6.34
CA SER A 68 -9.96 -14.28 -5.65
C SER A 68 -9.95 -13.09 -6.59
N PHE A 69 -11.07 -12.40 -6.67
CA PHE A 69 -11.25 -11.21 -7.50
C PHE A 69 -11.98 -10.15 -6.70
N GLY A 70 -11.42 -8.94 -6.66
CA GLY A 70 -12.00 -7.88 -5.87
C GLY A 70 -11.27 -6.55 -6.00
N GLY A 71 -11.44 -5.71 -4.99
CA GLY A 71 -10.77 -4.42 -4.91
C GLY A 71 -11.12 -3.68 -3.63
N THR A 72 -10.42 -2.57 -3.44
CA THR A 72 -10.56 -1.70 -2.28
C THR A 72 -10.94 -0.30 -2.73
N PHE A 73 -12.02 0.24 -2.17
CA PHE A 73 -12.36 1.65 -2.22
C PHE A 73 -11.67 2.32 -1.06
N PHE A 74 -10.73 3.18 -1.35
CA PHE A 74 -9.99 3.91 -0.36
C PHE A 74 -10.42 5.38 -0.34
N MET A 75 -10.66 5.91 0.85
CA MET A 75 -11.22 7.23 1.09
C MET A 75 -10.37 7.95 2.15
N PRO A 76 -9.30 8.65 1.74
CA PRO A 76 -8.55 9.55 2.63
C PRO A 76 -9.33 10.84 2.82
N ASP A 77 -9.08 11.49 3.95
CA ASP A 77 -9.54 12.83 4.27
C ASP A 77 -8.30 13.62 4.73
N VAL A 78 -7.84 14.52 3.86
CA VAL A 78 -6.59 15.27 4.05
C VAL A 78 -6.86 16.75 3.93
N SER A 79 -6.41 17.54 4.90
CA SER A 79 -6.41 18.98 4.83
C SER A 79 -5.05 19.58 5.15
N PHE A 80 -4.76 20.74 4.55
CA PHE A 80 -3.50 21.45 4.74
C PHE A 80 -3.75 22.94 5.01
N ASP A 81 -3.20 23.44 6.12
CA ASP A 81 -3.13 24.86 6.45
C ASP A 81 -1.68 25.37 6.23
N ASN A 82 -1.52 26.31 5.33
CA ASN A 82 -0.21 26.89 5.00
C ASN A 82 0.25 27.97 6.02
N GLY A 83 -0.49 28.22 7.09
CA GLY A 83 -0.16 29.22 8.11
C GLY A 83 -0.24 30.66 7.64
N MET A 84 -0.87 30.96 6.50
CA MET A 84 -1.01 32.32 5.96
C MET A 84 -2.31 33.02 6.40
N GLY A 85 -3.12 32.37 7.24
CA GLY A 85 -4.37 32.93 7.76
C GLY A 85 -5.57 32.76 6.83
N ALA A 86 -5.43 32.01 5.74
CA ALA A 86 -6.55 31.60 4.89
C ALA A 86 -7.38 30.45 5.49
N GLY A 87 -6.81 29.76 6.50
CA GLY A 87 -7.34 28.52 7.07
C GLY A 87 -6.98 27.28 6.22
N PRO A 88 -7.35 26.08 6.72
CA PRO A 88 -7.08 24.85 6.01
C PRO A 88 -7.87 24.73 4.71
N ALA A 89 -7.32 24.04 3.74
CA ALA A 89 -8.00 23.60 2.53
C ALA A 89 -8.01 22.08 2.48
N ASP A 90 -9.14 21.50 2.10
CA ASP A 90 -9.28 20.07 1.93
C ASP A 90 -8.73 19.62 0.57
N SER A 91 -8.20 18.41 0.53
CA SER A 91 -7.72 17.77 -0.70
C SER A 91 -8.85 17.06 -1.42
N ASP A 92 -9.00 17.31 -2.72
CA ASP A 92 -9.98 16.61 -3.59
C ASP A 92 -9.54 15.19 -3.99
N ALA A 93 -8.34 14.73 -3.55
CA ALA A 93 -7.89 13.36 -3.73
C ALA A 93 -8.51 12.45 -2.63
N ASP A 94 -9.82 12.30 -2.62
CA ASP A 94 -10.64 11.72 -1.54
C ASP A 94 -11.16 10.30 -1.83
N LEU A 95 -10.96 9.77 -3.05
CA LEU A 95 -11.42 8.43 -3.44
C LEU A 95 -10.44 7.75 -4.41
N SER A 96 -10.08 6.51 -4.10
CA SER A 96 -9.31 5.64 -5.00
C SER A 96 -9.89 4.23 -5.08
N VAL A 97 -9.78 3.59 -6.24
CA VAL A 97 -10.20 2.21 -6.45
C VAL A 97 -8.98 1.35 -6.79
N VAL A 98 -8.69 0.38 -5.93
CA VAL A 98 -7.53 -0.50 -6.02
C VAL A 98 -7.97 -1.89 -6.43
N PRO A 99 -7.78 -2.32 -7.68
CA PRO A 99 -8.16 -3.65 -8.10
C PRO A 99 -7.23 -4.72 -7.52
N MET A 100 -7.77 -5.91 -7.31
CA MET A 100 -7.04 -7.09 -6.89
C MET A 100 -7.55 -8.33 -7.61
N VAL A 101 -6.62 -9.14 -8.11
CA VAL A 101 -6.86 -10.50 -8.61
C VAL A 101 -5.76 -11.40 -8.07
N ALA A 102 -6.13 -12.53 -7.51
CA ALA A 102 -5.20 -13.57 -7.10
C ALA A 102 -5.71 -14.94 -7.56
N VAL A 103 -4.82 -15.70 -8.14
CA VAL A 103 -5.06 -17.08 -8.56
C VAL A 103 -3.97 -17.95 -7.97
N ALA A 104 -4.34 -19.07 -7.41
CA ALA A 104 -3.37 -20.08 -7.00
C ALA A 104 -3.89 -21.47 -7.38
N THR A 105 -2.99 -22.35 -7.77
CA THR A 105 -3.34 -23.73 -8.14
C THR A 105 -2.24 -24.70 -7.73
N LYS A 106 -2.66 -25.87 -7.29
CA LYS A 106 -1.78 -27.02 -6.99
C LYS A 106 -1.48 -27.76 -8.28
N ILE A 107 -0.20 -27.78 -8.66
CA ILE A 107 0.27 -28.46 -9.90
C ILE A 107 0.64 -29.90 -9.64
N SER A 108 1.19 -30.22 -8.46
CA SER A 108 1.54 -31.55 -8.03
C SER A 108 1.43 -31.65 -6.51
N GLU A 109 1.78 -32.79 -5.91
CA GLU A 109 1.73 -32.98 -4.46
C GLU A 109 2.47 -31.90 -3.67
N ASN A 110 3.57 -31.38 -4.23
CA ASN A 110 4.45 -30.43 -3.55
C ASN A 110 4.56 -29.07 -4.22
N VAL A 111 4.08 -28.88 -5.48
CA VAL A 111 4.28 -27.68 -6.28
C VAL A 111 3.00 -26.92 -6.47
N TYR A 112 3.06 -25.62 -6.20
CA TYR A 112 1.98 -24.66 -6.36
C TYR A 112 2.45 -23.50 -7.21
N ILE A 113 1.55 -22.95 -8.02
CA ILE A 113 1.81 -21.77 -8.83
C ILE A 113 0.64 -20.80 -8.68
N GLY A 114 0.90 -19.53 -8.79
CA GLY A 114 -0.13 -18.50 -8.79
C GLY A 114 0.12 -17.44 -9.84
N VAL A 115 -0.85 -16.54 -9.95
CA VAL A 115 -0.76 -15.29 -10.67
C VAL A 115 -1.49 -14.25 -9.85
N GLY A 116 -0.89 -13.09 -9.66
CA GLY A 116 -1.53 -11.98 -8.96
C GLY A 116 -1.37 -10.66 -9.71
N MET A 117 -2.35 -9.78 -9.53
CA MET A 117 -2.32 -8.39 -9.93
C MET A 117 -2.98 -7.57 -8.82
N TRP A 118 -2.29 -6.57 -8.32
CA TRP A 118 -2.80 -5.76 -7.21
C TRP A 118 -2.17 -4.37 -7.18
N GLY A 119 -2.91 -3.39 -6.66
CA GLY A 119 -2.32 -2.13 -6.21
C GLY A 119 -1.50 -2.38 -4.94
N THR A 120 -0.30 -1.83 -4.88
CA THR A 120 0.62 -2.06 -3.76
C THR A 120 0.90 -0.80 -2.96
N ALA A 121 0.88 0.34 -3.60
CA ALA A 121 1.13 1.63 -2.99
C ALA A 121 0.48 2.75 -3.80
N GLY A 122 0.25 3.86 -3.13
CA GLY A 122 -0.20 5.10 -3.73
C GLY A 122 -0.22 6.21 -2.69
N MET A 123 -0.07 7.43 -3.17
CA MET A 123 -0.08 8.61 -2.32
C MET A 123 -0.30 9.84 -3.18
N GLY A 124 -1.02 10.80 -2.65
CA GLY A 124 -1.19 12.07 -3.34
C GLY A 124 -2.20 12.97 -2.69
N THR A 125 -2.16 14.23 -3.09
CA THR A 125 -3.09 15.29 -2.68
C THR A 125 -3.53 16.08 -3.89
N ASP A 126 -4.68 16.71 -3.83
CA ASP A 126 -5.21 17.57 -4.88
C ASP A 126 -5.76 18.86 -4.28
N TYR A 127 -4.98 19.92 -4.38
CA TYR A 127 -5.33 21.28 -3.95
C TYR A 127 -5.45 22.24 -5.14
N ARG A 128 -5.84 21.76 -6.34
CA ARG A 128 -5.88 22.57 -7.56
C ARG A 128 -6.72 23.84 -7.44
N ASP A 129 -7.73 23.83 -6.59
CA ASP A 129 -8.63 24.95 -6.33
C ASP A 129 -8.14 25.88 -5.21
N SER A 130 -7.00 25.55 -4.57
CA SER A 130 -6.38 26.35 -3.52
C SER A 130 -5.08 27.01 -3.99
N ALA A 131 -5.16 28.25 -4.46
CA ALA A 131 -3.98 29.03 -4.83
C ALA A 131 -3.02 29.25 -3.63
N ALA A 132 -3.55 29.26 -2.41
CA ALA A 132 -2.77 29.39 -1.18
C ALA A 132 -1.87 28.15 -0.93
N ASN A 133 -2.27 26.98 -1.43
CA ASN A 133 -1.53 25.73 -1.38
C ASN A 133 -0.87 25.41 -2.74
N PHE A 134 -0.51 26.47 -3.50
CA PHE A 134 0.18 26.39 -4.79
C PHE A 134 -0.64 25.67 -5.89
N ALA A 135 -1.93 25.44 -5.72
CA ALA A 135 -2.71 24.55 -6.57
C ALA A 135 -2.01 23.17 -6.75
N MET A 136 -1.37 22.67 -5.69
CA MET A 136 -0.56 21.45 -5.70
C MET A 136 -1.42 20.23 -6.00
N VAL A 137 -0.95 19.43 -6.95
CA VAL A 137 -1.45 18.09 -7.22
C VAL A 137 -0.28 17.13 -7.22
N THR A 138 -0.37 16.08 -6.41
CA THR A 138 0.53 14.95 -6.46
C THR A 138 -0.28 13.67 -6.61
N ASN A 139 0.19 12.72 -7.42
CA ASN A 139 -0.51 11.47 -7.64
C ASN A 139 0.49 10.36 -7.99
N LEU A 140 0.78 9.50 -7.01
CA LEU A 140 1.57 8.28 -7.18
C LEU A 140 0.64 7.08 -7.21
N GLN A 141 0.77 6.21 -8.22
CA GLN A 141 0.03 4.95 -8.33
C GLN A 141 0.99 3.82 -8.66
N LEU A 142 0.94 2.73 -7.89
CA LEU A 142 1.78 1.55 -8.10
C LEU A 142 0.92 0.30 -8.20
N MET A 143 1.13 -0.48 -9.24
CA MET A 143 0.51 -1.80 -9.45
C MET A 143 1.59 -2.86 -9.66
N GLN A 144 1.43 -4.00 -9.04
CA GLN A 144 2.30 -5.17 -9.21
C GLN A 144 1.56 -6.32 -9.91
N PHE A 145 2.32 -7.04 -10.73
CA PHE A 145 1.96 -8.29 -11.35
C PHE A 145 2.99 -9.32 -10.90
N GLY A 146 2.54 -10.45 -10.36
CA GLY A 146 3.44 -11.47 -9.85
C GLY A 146 3.02 -12.87 -10.24
N VAL A 147 4.01 -13.76 -10.35
CA VAL A 147 3.81 -15.19 -10.63
C VAL A 147 4.51 -16.00 -9.54
N PRO A 148 3.88 -16.20 -8.36
CA PRO A 148 4.46 -17.03 -7.31
C PRO A 148 4.60 -18.48 -7.75
N VAL A 149 5.76 -19.06 -7.43
CA VAL A 149 6.00 -20.50 -7.49
C VAL A 149 6.41 -20.95 -6.11
N ALA A 150 5.67 -21.91 -5.54
CA ALA A 150 5.87 -22.40 -4.18
C ALA A 150 6.08 -23.91 -4.17
N TYR A 151 6.90 -24.36 -3.22
CA TYR A 151 7.17 -25.77 -2.94
C TYR A 151 6.90 -26.06 -1.47
N LYS A 152 6.15 -27.16 -1.19
CA LYS A 152 5.81 -27.59 0.16
C LYS A 152 6.33 -29.00 0.42
N VAL A 153 7.00 -29.20 1.55
CA VAL A 153 7.44 -30.52 2.03
C VAL A 153 7.44 -30.56 3.55
N ALA A 154 6.81 -31.57 4.15
CA ALA A 154 6.83 -31.83 5.58
C ALA A 154 6.49 -30.58 6.46
N GLY A 155 5.47 -29.83 6.06
CA GLY A 155 5.04 -28.60 6.76
C GLY A 155 5.84 -27.35 6.42
N PHE A 156 7.01 -27.47 5.79
CA PHE A 156 7.79 -26.34 5.32
C PHE A 156 7.39 -25.95 3.90
N SER A 157 7.23 -24.66 3.67
CA SER A 157 6.97 -24.10 2.33
C SER A 157 7.94 -22.96 2.03
N ALA A 158 8.38 -22.91 0.79
CA ALA A 158 9.21 -21.82 0.26
C ALA A 158 8.66 -21.37 -1.10
N ALA A 159 8.72 -20.08 -1.38
CA ALA A 159 8.24 -19.54 -2.64
C ALA A 159 9.11 -18.37 -3.11
N ILE A 160 9.12 -18.19 -4.42
CA ILE A 160 9.64 -16.99 -5.09
C ILE A 160 8.58 -16.45 -6.04
N THR A 161 8.45 -15.13 -6.07
CA THR A 161 7.56 -14.41 -6.99
C THR A 161 8.38 -13.39 -7.76
N PRO A 162 8.68 -13.60 -9.04
CA PRO A 162 9.08 -12.51 -9.91
C PRO A 162 7.93 -11.51 -10.03
N LEU A 163 8.27 -10.24 -9.90
CA LEU A 163 7.33 -9.12 -9.92
C LEU A 163 7.63 -8.21 -11.11
N LEU A 164 6.58 -7.73 -11.74
CA LEU A 164 6.61 -6.61 -12.67
C LEU A 164 5.79 -5.49 -12.06
N GLN A 165 6.40 -4.33 -11.82
CA GLN A 165 5.72 -3.17 -11.25
C GLN A 165 5.54 -2.11 -12.31
N TYR A 166 4.29 -1.67 -12.48
CA TYR A 166 3.93 -0.45 -13.18
C TYR A 166 3.74 0.67 -12.17
N GLY A 167 4.27 1.85 -12.48
CA GLY A 167 4.09 3.05 -11.68
C GLY A 167 3.77 4.27 -12.54
N SER A 168 2.98 5.18 -11.98
CA SER A 168 2.78 6.51 -12.53
C SER A 168 2.92 7.55 -11.44
N LEU A 169 3.54 8.67 -11.76
CA LEU A 169 3.70 9.83 -10.88
C LEU A 169 3.36 11.11 -11.64
N ASP A 170 2.55 11.94 -11.01
CA ASP A 170 2.23 13.29 -11.47
C ASP A 170 2.46 14.27 -10.32
N ILE A 171 3.28 15.31 -10.55
CA ILE A 171 3.51 16.41 -9.62
C ILE A 171 3.34 17.71 -10.36
N ASN A 172 2.28 18.44 -10.06
CA ASN A 172 1.96 19.73 -10.67
C ASN A 172 1.63 20.76 -9.61
N PHE A 173 2.11 21.99 -9.75
CA PHE A 173 1.76 23.09 -8.86
C PHE A 173 2.07 24.44 -9.51
N ASN A 174 1.53 25.51 -8.91
CA ASN A 174 1.75 26.88 -9.39
C ASN A 174 2.22 27.78 -8.23
N PRO A 175 3.53 28.07 -8.14
CA PRO A 175 4.07 28.96 -7.11
C PRO A 175 3.78 30.46 -7.35
N GLY A 176 2.87 30.81 -8.27
CA GLY A 176 2.56 32.20 -8.64
C GLY A 176 3.46 32.79 -9.74
N THR A 177 4.46 32.05 -10.20
CA THR A 177 5.39 32.44 -11.29
C THR A 177 5.15 31.67 -12.59
N GLY A 178 4.15 30.81 -12.59
CA GLY A 178 3.81 29.89 -13.68
C GLY A 178 3.68 28.45 -13.19
N ASN A 179 3.08 27.58 -14.01
CA ASN A 179 2.92 26.17 -13.65
C ASN A 179 4.27 25.45 -13.67
N VAL A 180 4.49 24.62 -12.65
CA VAL A 180 5.57 23.64 -12.53
C VAL A 180 4.95 22.26 -12.69
N GLY A 181 5.54 21.42 -13.51
CA GLY A 181 5.11 20.05 -13.79
C GLY A 181 5.35 19.70 -15.25
N SER A 182 5.56 18.42 -15.52
CA SER A 182 5.85 17.87 -16.85
C SER A 182 4.76 16.95 -17.39
N GLY A 183 3.64 16.85 -16.68
CA GLY A 183 2.58 15.86 -16.91
C GLY A 183 2.94 14.51 -16.30
N VAL A 184 2.07 13.51 -16.48
CA VAL A 184 2.24 12.17 -15.89
C VAL A 184 3.46 11.46 -16.45
N ALA A 185 4.40 11.05 -15.58
CA ALA A 185 5.47 10.11 -15.92
C ALA A 185 5.08 8.69 -15.55
N GLN A 186 5.53 7.72 -16.32
CA GLN A 186 5.23 6.30 -16.13
C GLN A 186 6.50 5.47 -16.28
N ASP A 187 6.59 4.39 -15.49
CA ASP A 187 7.69 3.45 -15.58
C ASP A 187 7.24 2.02 -15.34
N LEU A 188 8.07 1.05 -15.75
CA LEU A 188 7.78 -0.38 -15.66
C LEU A 188 9.06 -1.13 -15.30
N GLU A 189 9.15 -1.58 -14.05
CA GLU A 189 10.37 -2.18 -13.51
C GLU A 189 10.13 -3.54 -12.87
N PHE A 190 11.23 -4.30 -12.71
CA PHE A 190 11.22 -5.64 -12.15
C PHE A 190 11.63 -5.66 -10.68
N GLY A 191 11.01 -6.58 -9.95
CA GLY A 191 11.37 -6.91 -8.59
C GLY A 191 11.11 -8.38 -8.30
N TYR A 192 11.21 -8.74 -7.04
CA TYR A 192 10.87 -10.09 -6.59
C TYR A 192 10.42 -10.09 -5.12
N SER A 193 9.67 -11.15 -4.76
CA SER A 193 9.34 -11.48 -3.39
C SER A 193 9.76 -12.92 -3.09
N ILE A 194 10.27 -13.16 -1.88
CA ILE A 194 10.59 -14.50 -1.36
C ILE A 194 9.75 -14.72 -0.12
N GLY A 195 9.07 -15.86 -0.07
CA GLY A 195 8.27 -16.28 1.07
C GLY A 195 8.77 -17.60 1.65
N LEU A 196 8.71 -17.72 2.97
CA LEU A 196 8.92 -18.94 3.71
C LEU A 196 7.76 -19.13 4.69
N SER A 197 7.36 -20.37 4.93
CA SER A 197 6.46 -20.71 6.04
C SER A 197 6.74 -22.10 6.60
N TYR A 198 6.39 -22.29 7.85
CA TYR A 198 6.45 -23.58 8.53
C TYR A 198 5.23 -23.79 9.40
N GLU A 199 4.51 -24.88 9.12
CA GLU A 199 3.35 -25.32 9.86
C GLU A 199 3.79 -26.36 10.91
N ILE A 200 3.54 -26.06 12.18
CA ILE A 200 3.84 -26.97 13.30
C ILE A 200 2.65 -27.04 14.26
N SER A 201 1.92 -28.17 14.24
CA SER A 201 0.70 -28.36 15.03
C SER A 201 -0.32 -27.25 14.74
N ALA A 202 -0.68 -26.43 15.73
CA ALA A 202 -1.63 -25.33 15.61
C ALA A 202 -0.97 -23.99 15.23
N PHE A 203 0.34 -23.95 15.10
CA PHE A 203 1.09 -22.74 14.75
C PHE A 203 1.50 -22.75 13.28
N THR A 204 1.45 -21.58 12.69
CA THR A 204 2.14 -21.30 11.41
C THR A 204 3.07 -20.12 11.64
N VAL A 205 4.34 -20.26 11.29
CA VAL A 205 5.31 -19.16 11.26
C VAL A 205 5.66 -18.84 9.81
N GLY A 206 5.84 -17.57 9.51
CA GLY A 206 6.16 -17.11 8.17
C GLY A 206 7.24 -16.04 8.16
N ALA A 207 7.94 -15.96 7.05
CA ALA A 207 8.86 -14.87 6.74
C ALA A 207 8.68 -14.44 5.29
N VAL A 208 8.82 -13.15 5.02
CA VAL A 208 8.73 -12.60 3.67
C VAL A 208 9.78 -11.52 3.48
N TYR A 209 10.36 -11.50 2.30
CA TYR A 209 11.20 -10.40 1.81
C TYR A 209 10.67 -9.94 0.47
N LYS A 210 10.47 -8.63 0.31
CA LYS A 210 10.18 -7.97 -0.96
C LYS A 210 11.35 -7.06 -1.32
N SER A 211 11.84 -7.17 -2.54
CA SER A 211 12.94 -6.34 -3.01
C SER A 211 12.51 -4.90 -3.19
N GLN A 212 13.45 -3.97 -3.00
CA GLN A 212 13.29 -2.62 -3.53
C GLN A 212 13.09 -2.68 -5.05
N ILE A 213 12.25 -1.77 -5.58
CA ILE A 213 12.03 -1.59 -7.01
C ILE A 213 12.24 -0.11 -7.34
N ASP A 214 13.28 0.17 -8.10
CA ASP A 214 13.65 1.54 -8.48
C ASP A 214 12.84 1.97 -9.71
N MET A 215 11.99 2.99 -9.54
CA MET A 215 11.16 3.56 -10.61
C MET A 215 11.73 4.91 -11.03
N ASP A 216 11.86 5.17 -12.33
CA ASP A 216 12.32 6.46 -12.90
C ASP A 216 11.13 7.25 -13.46
N TYR A 217 10.70 8.25 -12.72
CA TYR A 217 9.62 9.15 -13.12
C TYR A 217 10.21 10.45 -13.71
N LYS A 218 10.64 10.36 -14.97
CA LYS A 218 11.34 11.44 -15.67
C LYS A 218 10.74 12.80 -15.44
N ASP A 219 11.59 13.73 -15.02
CA ASP A 219 11.31 15.15 -14.82
C ASP A 219 10.24 15.48 -13.74
N GLN A 220 9.76 14.49 -12.95
CA GLN A 220 8.79 14.75 -11.89
C GLN A 220 9.47 15.35 -10.65
N LEU A 221 10.24 14.55 -9.95
CA LEU A 221 10.87 14.95 -8.68
C LEU A 221 11.94 16.02 -8.90
N SER A 222 12.74 15.92 -9.95
CA SER A 222 13.79 16.91 -10.25
C SER A 222 13.21 18.28 -10.55
N THR A 223 12.13 18.36 -11.33
CA THR A 223 11.44 19.62 -11.65
C THR A 223 10.77 20.22 -10.42
N ALA A 224 10.03 19.38 -9.67
CA ALA A 224 9.36 19.83 -8.45
C ALA A 224 10.39 20.29 -7.40
N GLY A 225 11.45 19.51 -7.17
CA GLY A 225 12.51 19.84 -6.22
C GLY A 225 13.23 21.15 -6.58
N ALA A 226 13.58 21.34 -7.85
CA ALA A 226 14.24 22.56 -8.31
C ALA A 226 13.42 23.82 -8.01
N ALA A 227 12.10 23.75 -8.13
CA ALA A 227 11.22 24.84 -7.78
C ALA A 227 11.26 25.18 -6.27
N PHE A 228 11.50 24.22 -5.41
CA PHE A 228 11.71 24.44 -3.97
C PHE A 228 13.19 24.63 -3.58
N GLY A 229 14.10 24.74 -4.54
CA GLY A 229 15.53 24.89 -4.31
C GLY A 229 16.23 23.61 -3.86
N LEU A 230 15.60 22.45 -4.08
CA LEU A 230 16.16 21.13 -3.81
C LEU A 230 16.79 20.53 -5.08
N THR A 231 17.84 19.76 -4.91
CA THR A 231 18.43 18.97 -6.00
C THR A 231 18.01 17.52 -5.80
N LEU A 232 16.98 17.09 -6.50
CA LEU A 232 16.44 15.74 -6.47
C LEU A 232 16.74 15.00 -7.77
N GLY A 233 16.86 13.66 -7.70
CA GLY A 233 16.80 12.78 -8.86
C GLY A 233 15.37 12.61 -9.37
N ASN A 234 15.18 11.70 -10.34
CA ASN A 234 13.85 11.34 -10.85
C ASN A 234 13.34 9.99 -10.32
N GLU A 235 14.18 9.30 -9.56
CA GLU A 235 13.84 7.99 -9.02
C GLU A 235 12.98 8.14 -7.75
N LEU A 236 11.87 7.37 -7.71
CA LEU A 236 11.07 7.18 -6.50
C LEU A 236 10.82 5.68 -6.34
N SER A 237 11.60 5.04 -5.48
CA SER A 237 11.63 3.58 -5.35
C SER A 237 10.53 3.08 -4.43
N THR A 238 9.91 1.95 -4.78
CA THR A 238 9.21 1.13 -3.79
C THR A 238 10.25 0.58 -2.80
N PRO A 239 10.09 0.79 -1.49
CA PRO A 239 11.06 0.32 -0.50
C PRO A 239 11.13 -1.20 -0.43
N ALA A 240 12.26 -1.73 0.01
CA ALA A 240 12.34 -3.13 0.43
C ALA A 240 11.53 -3.35 1.72
N GLU A 241 10.93 -4.54 1.84
CA GLU A 241 10.21 -4.96 3.03
C GLU A 241 10.77 -6.29 3.54
N LEU A 242 10.94 -6.41 4.87
CA LEU A 242 11.25 -7.64 5.56
C LEU A 242 10.18 -7.88 6.61
N GLY A 243 9.54 -9.06 6.59
CA GLY A 243 8.46 -9.38 7.51
C GLY A 243 8.59 -10.75 8.14
N LEU A 244 8.13 -10.86 9.38
CA LEU A 244 7.98 -12.08 10.15
C LEU A 244 6.56 -12.17 10.68
N GLY A 245 5.97 -13.35 10.70
CA GLY A 245 4.62 -13.54 11.19
C GLY A 245 4.43 -14.87 11.89
N VAL A 246 3.46 -14.90 12.77
CA VAL A 246 3.02 -16.12 13.46
C VAL A 246 1.51 -16.11 13.59
N SER A 247 0.89 -17.28 13.39
CA SER A 247 -0.51 -17.50 13.74
C SER A 247 -0.68 -18.72 14.61
N TYR A 248 -1.74 -18.71 15.41
CA TYR A 248 -2.16 -19.81 16.26
C TYR A 248 -3.64 -20.09 16.08
N ALA A 249 -3.97 -21.30 15.62
CA ALA A 249 -5.34 -21.76 15.39
C ALA A 249 -5.80 -22.66 16.54
N PHE A 250 -6.98 -22.39 17.11
CA PHE A 250 -7.59 -23.18 18.20
C PHE A 250 -9.11 -23.25 18.04
N GLY A 251 -9.60 -24.42 17.66
CA GLY A 251 -11.00 -24.61 17.30
C GLY A 251 -11.40 -23.76 16.09
N ALA A 252 -12.37 -22.89 16.26
CA ALA A 252 -12.83 -21.95 15.23
C ALA A 252 -12.07 -20.61 15.21
N ASN A 253 -11.10 -20.44 16.08
CA ASN A 253 -10.41 -19.18 16.30
C ASN A 253 -8.99 -19.24 15.74
N THR A 254 -8.52 -18.11 15.19
CA THR A 254 -7.13 -17.89 14.82
C THR A 254 -6.70 -16.49 15.29
N VAL A 255 -5.54 -16.42 15.93
CA VAL A 255 -4.86 -15.16 16.24
C VAL A 255 -3.59 -15.11 15.40
N ALA A 256 -3.33 -13.95 14.77
CA ALA A 256 -2.12 -13.72 13.98
C ALA A 256 -1.41 -12.46 14.46
N LEU A 257 -0.09 -12.50 14.47
CA LEU A 257 0.79 -11.37 14.77
C LEU A 257 1.88 -11.32 13.72
N ASP A 258 1.97 -10.17 13.03
CA ASP A 258 3.02 -9.90 12.07
C ASP A 258 3.84 -8.69 12.51
N TYR A 259 5.14 -8.76 12.28
CA TYR A 259 6.08 -7.66 12.33
C TYR A 259 6.70 -7.48 10.95
N LYS A 260 6.73 -6.22 10.48
CA LYS A 260 7.32 -5.88 9.18
C LYS A 260 8.17 -4.63 9.31
N GLN A 261 9.32 -4.59 8.65
CA GLN A 261 10.14 -3.41 8.50
C GLN A 261 10.11 -2.93 7.06
N ILE A 262 9.81 -1.64 6.86
CA ILE A 262 9.81 -0.96 5.56
C ILE A 262 11.02 -0.05 5.50
N LYS A 263 11.86 -0.21 4.47
CA LYS A 263 13.19 0.41 4.34
C LYS A 263 13.15 1.71 3.54
N TRP A 264 12.57 2.77 4.12
CA TRP A 264 12.47 4.07 3.47
C TRP A 264 13.81 4.78 3.32
N THR A 265 14.73 4.63 4.30
CA THR A 265 16.04 5.29 4.31
C THR A 265 16.94 4.84 3.15
N ASP A 266 16.71 3.66 2.59
CA ASP A 266 17.43 3.12 1.43
C ASP A 266 16.72 3.43 0.11
N ALA A 267 15.40 3.69 0.15
CA ALA A 267 14.58 3.91 -1.03
C ALA A 267 14.88 5.27 -1.68
N LYS A 268 15.26 5.27 -2.95
CA LYS A 268 15.56 6.49 -3.71
C LYS A 268 14.33 7.40 -3.74
N GLY A 269 14.53 8.69 -3.71
CA GLY A 269 13.50 9.70 -3.56
C GLY A 269 13.06 9.86 -2.10
N TYR A 270 12.56 8.82 -1.45
CA TYR A 270 12.13 8.88 -0.05
C TYR A 270 13.27 9.26 0.90
N LYS A 271 14.49 8.71 0.71
CA LYS A 271 15.68 9.11 1.47
C LYS A 271 16.02 10.60 1.29
N ASP A 272 15.72 11.17 0.11
CA ASP A 272 15.99 12.57 -0.17
C ASP A 272 14.95 13.47 0.53
N PHE A 273 13.72 12.95 0.74
CA PHE A 273 12.68 13.54 1.58
C PHE A 273 12.85 13.25 3.08
N LYS A 274 13.94 12.56 3.45
CA LYS A 274 14.30 12.25 4.84
C LYS A 274 13.27 11.37 5.56
N TRP A 275 12.72 10.40 4.84
CA TRP A 275 11.84 9.41 5.44
C TRP A 275 12.62 8.40 6.27
N ASP A 276 12.10 8.10 7.46
CA ASP A 276 12.66 7.11 8.39
C ASP A 276 12.08 5.72 8.12
N ASP A 277 12.88 4.67 8.37
CA ASP A 277 12.40 3.29 8.33
C ASP A 277 11.22 3.10 9.28
N GLN A 278 10.23 2.29 8.86
CA GLN A 278 9.08 1.99 9.70
C GLN A 278 9.13 0.56 10.23
N ASP A 279 8.88 0.43 11.53
CA ASP A 279 8.55 -0.85 12.17
C ASP A 279 7.03 -0.96 12.27
N VAL A 280 6.46 -1.95 11.58
CA VAL A 280 5.01 -2.16 11.47
C VAL A 280 4.63 -3.38 12.30
N ILE A 281 3.64 -3.25 13.16
CA ILE A 281 3.07 -4.34 13.95
C ILE A 281 1.60 -4.50 13.56
N SER A 282 1.20 -5.70 13.15
CA SER A 282 -0.19 -6.05 12.86
C SER A 282 -0.66 -7.18 13.77
N LEU A 283 -1.82 -7.01 14.39
CA LEU A 283 -2.49 -8.02 15.19
C LEU A 283 -3.86 -8.30 14.57
N GLY A 284 -4.14 -9.58 14.28
CA GLY A 284 -5.40 -10.01 13.69
C GLY A 284 -6.04 -11.14 14.48
N TYR A 285 -7.38 -11.16 14.48
CA TYR A 285 -8.18 -12.23 15.04
C TYR A 285 -9.26 -12.63 14.04
N GLU A 286 -9.43 -13.93 13.84
CA GLU A 286 -10.50 -14.51 13.04
C GLU A 286 -11.26 -15.55 13.85
N TYR A 287 -12.59 -15.50 13.76
CA TYR A 287 -13.50 -16.58 14.12
C TYR A 287 -14.17 -17.09 12.84
N ALA A 288 -13.89 -18.34 12.48
CA ALA A 288 -14.35 -18.95 11.24
C ALA A 288 -15.22 -20.18 11.50
N THR A 289 -16.38 -20.22 10.83
CA THR A 289 -17.26 -21.37 10.75
C THR A 289 -17.30 -21.90 9.32
N LYS A 290 -18.05 -22.96 9.08
CA LYS A 290 -18.26 -23.44 7.69
C LYS A 290 -19.01 -22.47 6.81
N SER A 291 -19.88 -21.62 7.37
CA SER A 291 -20.76 -20.74 6.63
C SER A 291 -20.30 -19.27 6.60
N TRP A 292 -19.53 -18.85 7.57
CA TRP A 292 -19.08 -17.46 7.68
C TRP A 292 -17.84 -17.34 8.54
N ALA A 293 -17.12 -16.23 8.38
CA ALA A 293 -16.06 -15.82 9.27
C ALA A 293 -16.23 -14.34 9.65
N ALA A 294 -15.73 -13.98 10.85
CA ALA A 294 -15.61 -12.61 11.31
C ALA A 294 -14.17 -12.33 11.71
N ARG A 295 -13.70 -11.12 11.41
CA ARG A 295 -12.32 -10.69 11.60
C ARG A 295 -12.25 -9.35 12.31
N LEU A 296 -11.20 -9.21 13.11
CA LEU A 296 -10.81 -7.97 13.78
C LEU A 296 -9.31 -7.78 13.58
N GLY A 297 -8.87 -6.54 13.43
CA GLY A 297 -7.45 -6.27 13.30
C GLY A 297 -7.05 -4.89 13.82
N TYR A 298 -5.78 -4.80 14.19
CA TYR A 298 -5.10 -3.56 14.54
C TYR A 298 -3.71 -3.54 13.91
N ASN A 299 -3.37 -2.41 13.28
CA ASN A 299 -2.03 -2.17 12.72
C ASN A 299 -1.50 -0.86 13.28
N TYR A 300 -0.23 -0.87 13.60
CA TYR A 300 0.51 0.31 14.05
C TYR A 300 1.86 0.39 13.33
N ALA A 301 2.17 1.60 12.85
CA ALA A 301 3.51 1.98 12.40
C ALA A 301 3.71 3.46 12.72
N SER A 302 4.86 3.85 13.25
CA SER A 302 5.19 5.26 13.41
C SER A 302 5.21 5.98 12.06
N SER A 303 4.88 7.27 12.05
CA SER A 303 5.04 8.10 10.86
C SER A 303 6.47 8.02 10.32
N PRO A 304 6.69 7.81 9.00
CA PRO A 304 8.02 7.84 8.42
C PRO A 304 8.54 9.27 8.21
N ILE A 305 7.68 10.29 8.34
CA ILE A 305 8.07 11.69 8.21
C ILE A 305 8.11 12.36 9.57
N SER A 306 9.05 13.29 9.71
CA SER A 306 9.25 14.07 10.93
C SER A 306 9.67 15.50 10.58
N ASP A 307 9.53 16.44 11.52
CA ASP A 307 9.98 17.83 11.31
C ASP A 307 11.51 17.89 11.11
N GLN A 308 11.92 18.30 9.93
CA GLN A 308 13.32 18.43 9.53
C GLN A 308 13.93 19.78 9.95
N GLY A 309 13.18 20.59 10.68
CA GLY A 309 13.60 21.88 11.21
C GLY A 309 13.80 22.96 10.15
N ILE A 310 14.20 24.14 10.62
CA ILE A 310 14.31 25.38 9.82
C ILE A 310 15.31 25.27 8.66
N ALA A 311 16.29 24.37 8.72
CA ALA A 311 17.28 24.17 7.66
C ALA A 311 16.72 23.39 6.45
N ASN A 312 15.62 22.66 6.63
CA ASN A 312 15.03 21.77 5.64
C ASN A 312 13.53 22.05 5.38
N THR A 313 13.14 23.31 5.47
CA THR A 313 11.72 23.73 5.33
C THR A 313 11.08 23.33 4.00
N ALA A 314 11.86 23.25 2.92
CA ALA A 314 11.38 22.77 1.62
C ALA A 314 10.97 21.27 1.67
N ILE A 315 11.75 20.46 2.40
CA ILE A 315 11.42 19.03 2.62
C ILE A 315 10.16 18.90 3.47
N ASN A 316 10.05 19.70 4.55
CA ASN A 316 8.82 19.75 5.35
C ASN A 316 7.59 20.11 4.52
N THR A 317 7.72 21.09 3.61
CA THR A 317 6.64 21.46 2.69
C THR A 317 6.24 20.29 1.78
N MET A 318 7.22 19.64 1.14
CA MET A 318 6.95 18.50 0.26
C MET A 318 6.31 17.33 1.02
N ASN A 319 6.78 17.04 2.22
CA ASN A 319 6.23 15.97 3.04
C ASN A 319 4.80 16.26 3.49
N LEU A 320 4.51 17.45 4.02
CA LEU A 320 3.17 17.75 4.56
C LEU A 320 2.13 18.09 3.48
N LEU A 321 2.53 18.82 2.43
CA LEU A 321 1.61 19.25 1.38
C LEU A 321 1.43 18.20 0.29
N GLY A 322 2.54 17.59 -0.17
CA GLY A 322 2.51 16.67 -1.33
C GLY A 322 2.36 15.21 -0.95
N PHE A 323 2.94 14.79 0.18
CA PHE A 323 3.06 13.38 0.57
C PHE A 323 2.84 13.16 2.08
N PRO A 324 1.65 13.47 2.63
CA PRO A 324 1.37 13.52 4.06
C PRO A 324 1.22 12.12 4.70
N ALA A 325 2.32 11.42 4.89
CA ALA A 325 2.36 10.06 5.43
C ALA A 325 2.35 10.05 6.98
N ILE A 326 1.40 10.76 7.61
CA ILE A 326 1.37 11.00 9.07
C ILE A 326 0.50 10.02 9.87
N VAL A 327 -0.25 9.17 9.21
CA VAL A 327 -1.17 8.24 9.86
C VAL A 327 -0.42 7.02 10.40
N GLU A 328 -0.71 6.63 11.65
CA GLU A 328 0.03 5.59 12.36
C GLU A 328 -0.79 4.36 12.73
N SER A 329 -2.06 4.53 13.07
CA SER A 329 -2.91 3.46 13.62
C SER A 329 -4.07 3.12 12.70
N HIS A 330 -4.32 1.82 12.50
CA HIS A 330 -5.43 1.34 11.70
C HIS A 330 -6.22 0.26 12.46
N TYR A 331 -7.53 0.41 12.47
CA TYR A 331 -8.50 -0.53 13.05
C TYR A 331 -9.27 -1.20 11.92
N ALA A 332 -9.38 -2.51 11.96
CA ALA A 332 -10.01 -3.28 10.89
C ALA A 332 -11.13 -4.17 11.40
N LEU A 333 -12.17 -4.28 10.58
CA LEU A 333 -13.26 -5.24 10.69
C LEU A 333 -13.38 -5.98 9.38
N GLY A 334 -13.65 -7.29 9.40
CA GLY A 334 -13.85 -8.06 8.19
C GLY A 334 -14.80 -9.22 8.38
N GLY A 335 -15.25 -9.77 7.27
CA GLY A 335 -16.11 -10.94 7.27
C GLY A 335 -16.07 -11.70 5.95
N THR A 336 -16.41 -12.98 6.04
CA THR A 336 -16.64 -13.87 4.89
C THR A 336 -18.02 -14.45 5.01
N TYR A 337 -18.72 -14.58 3.88
CA TYR A 337 -19.93 -15.39 3.76
C TYR A 337 -19.73 -16.44 2.68
N ASN A 338 -19.86 -17.71 3.05
CA ASN A 338 -19.74 -18.85 2.15
C ASN A 338 -21.12 -19.19 1.57
N PHE A 339 -21.35 -18.88 0.29
CA PHE A 339 -22.58 -19.23 -0.42
C PHE A 339 -22.65 -20.74 -0.69
N SER A 340 -21.49 -21.35 -0.92
CA SER A 340 -21.29 -22.78 -1.14
C SER A 340 -19.86 -23.16 -0.74
N GLU A 341 -19.48 -24.42 -0.89
CA GLU A 341 -18.08 -24.87 -0.75
C GLU A 341 -17.16 -24.27 -1.82
N GLN A 342 -17.72 -23.85 -2.97
CA GLN A 342 -16.99 -23.31 -4.09
C GLN A 342 -16.97 -21.78 -4.16
N THR A 343 -17.89 -21.09 -3.49
CA THR A 343 -18.04 -19.63 -3.67
C THR A 343 -18.20 -18.91 -2.34
N SER A 344 -17.39 -17.91 -2.12
CA SER A 344 -17.50 -17.02 -0.97
C SER A 344 -17.37 -15.54 -1.35
N PHE A 345 -17.85 -14.69 -0.46
CA PHE A 345 -17.72 -13.24 -0.53
C PHE A 345 -17.05 -12.73 0.72
N ASP A 346 -16.03 -11.91 0.54
CA ASP A 346 -15.32 -11.23 1.62
C ASP A 346 -15.60 -9.74 1.60
N VAL A 347 -15.68 -9.16 2.78
CA VAL A 347 -15.75 -7.71 2.99
C VAL A 347 -14.83 -7.32 4.13
N ALA A 348 -14.18 -6.17 4.00
CA ALA A 348 -13.41 -5.58 5.08
C ALA A 348 -13.57 -4.05 5.10
N TYR A 349 -13.56 -3.48 6.29
CA TYR A 349 -13.51 -2.04 6.51
C TYR A 349 -12.32 -1.72 7.41
N VAL A 350 -11.51 -0.77 6.98
CA VAL A 350 -10.36 -0.27 7.73
C VAL A 350 -10.59 1.21 8.01
N TYR A 351 -10.29 1.63 9.21
CA TYR A 351 -10.38 3.01 9.65
C TYR A 351 -9.12 3.43 10.39
N SER A 352 -8.62 4.61 10.05
CA SER A 352 -7.55 5.29 10.76
C SER A 352 -8.04 6.65 11.25
N PRO A 353 -7.96 6.92 12.56
CA PRO A 353 -8.34 8.22 13.12
C PRO A 353 -7.45 9.33 12.58
N GLU A 354 -7.94 10.57 12.66
CA GLU A 354 -7.20 11.75 12.25
C GLU A 354 -5.89 11.88 13.04
N ALA A 355 -4.80 12.04 12.28
CA ALA A 355 -3.51 12.47 12.76
C ALA A 355 -3.29 13.93 12.34
N GLU A 356 -2.58 14.70 13.17
CA GLU A 356 -2.26 16.10 12.92
C GLU A 356 -0.77 16.33 13.16
N GLU A 357 -0.09 16.93 12.18
CA GLU A 357 1.32 17.30 12.29
C GLU A 357 1.52 18.76 11.87
N THR A 358 2.37 19.45 12.62
CA THR A 358 2.71 20.84 12.36
C THR A 358 4.21 21.00 12.28
N TYR A 359 4.73 21.43 11.13
CA TYR A 359 6.15 21.62 10.87
C TYR A 359 6.45 23.06 10.45
N ILE A 360 7.71 23.46 10.63
CA ILE A 360 8.21 24.72 10.07
C ILE A 360 8.49 24.49 8.58
N ALA A 361 7.67 25.06 7.72
CA ALA A 361 7.75 24.91 6.27
C ALA A 361 8.14 26.22 5.57
N SER A 362 8.60 26.12 4.33
CA SER A 362 8.93 27.24 3.47
C SER A 362 7.73 27.68 2.66
N ASN A 363 7.40 28.96 2.72
CA ASN A 363 6.50 29.58 1.75
C ASN A 363 7.32 30.01 0.54
N TYR A 364 7.19 29.27 -0.53
CA TYR A 364 7.83 29.52 -1.81
C TYR A 364 7.18 30.71 -2.55
N PRO A 365 7.91 31.47 -3.38
CA PRO A 365 9.36 31.76 -3.33
C PRO A 365 9.61 33.01 -2.44
N ASN A 366 10.53 32.92 -1.49
CA ASN A 366 11.05 34.06 -0.71
C ASN A 366 10.12 34.68 0.37
N GLN A 367 9.14 33.96 0.90
CA GLN A 367 8.19 34.50 1.91
C GLN A 367 8.52 34.13 3.37
N GLY A 368 9.69 33.58 3.65
CA GLY A 368 10.10 33.18 4.99
C GLY A 368 9.59 31.81 5.40
N THR A 369 9.76 31.48 6.67
CA THR A 369 9.32 30.23 7.29
C THR A 369 8.02 30.42 8.05
N ARG A 370 7.14 29.43 8.04
CA ARG A 370 5.88 29.43 8.78
C ARG A 370 5.59 28.05 9.35
N GLU A 371 4.81 28.00 10.39
CA GLU A 371 4.16 26.78 10.82
C GLU A 371 3.07 26.42 9.81
N THR A 372 3.12 25.18 9.32
CA THR A 372 2.11 24.61 8.43
C THR A 372 1.58 23.33 9.07
N THR A 373 0.30 23.08 8.94
CA THR A 373 -0.35 21.95 9.58
C THR A 373 -1.04 21.08 8.56
N THR A 374 -0.86 19.77 8.65
CA THR A 374 -1.61 18.77 7.89
C THR A 374 -2.41 17.91 8.84
N LYS A 375 -3.67 17.65 8.47
CA LYS A 375 -4.54 16.65 9.09
C LYS A 375 -4.82 15.55 8.08
N HIS A 376 -4.83 14.32 8.56
CA HIS A 376 -5.06 13.16 7.71
C HIS A 376 -5.78 12.06 8.48
N SER A 377 -6.94 11.64 8.00
CA SER A 377 -7.63 10.42 8.39
C SER A 377 -7.87 9.53 7.18
N GLN A 378 -8.14 8.24 7.40
CA GLN A 378 -8.30 7.28 6.30
C GLN A 378 -9.43 6.30 6.60
N SER A 379 -10.16 5.93 5.55
CA SER A 379 -11.03 4.76 5.58
C SER A 379 -10.91 3.95 4.29
N ALA A 380 -11.14 2.65 4.38
CA ALA A 380 -11.10 1.75 3.23
C ALA A 380 -12.18 0.68 3.33
N LEU A 381 -12.88 0.44 2.22
CA LEU A 381 -13.82 -0.67 2.06
C LEU A 381 -13.29 -1.63 1.00
N SER A 382 -12.97 -2.85 1.40
CA SER A 382 -12.50 -3.89 0.49
C SER A 382 -13.56 -4.96 0.31
N VAL A 383 -13.72 -5.44 -0.92
CA VAL A 383 -14.62 -6.54 -1.27
C VAL A 383 -13.91 -7.53 -2.17
N ALA A 384 -14.22 -8.82 -2.01
CA ALA A 384 -13.71 -9.87 -2.90
C ALA A 384 -14.71 -11.01 -3.05
N VAL A 385 -14.69 -11.64 -4.21
CA VAL A 385 -15.38 -12.90 -4.48
C VAL A 385 -14.34 -13.98 -4.72
N ASN A 386 -14.50 -15.12 -4.07
CA ASN A 386 -13.59 -16.25 -4.22
C ASN A 386 -14.30 -17.44 -4.82
N PHE A 387 -13.56 -18.17 -5.66
CA PHE A 387 -14.00 -19.41 -6.29
C PHE A 387 -12.98 -20.51 -6.05
N ASN A 388 -13.44 -21.64 -5.50
CA ASN A 388 -12.66 -22.86 -5.29
C ASN A 388 -13.09 -23.93 -6.29
N PHE A 389 -12.11 -24.63 -6.88
CA PHE A 389 -12.34 -25.64 -7.91
C PHE A 389 -11.73 -26.98 -7.54
#